data_37920d40ffa61886b4337eaa1847bf95
#
_entry.id   37920d40ffa61886b4337eaa1847bf95
#
_cell.length_a   1.000
_cell.length_b   1.000
_cell.length_c   1.000
_cell.angle_alpha   90.00
_cell.angle_beta   90.00
_cell.angle_gamma   90.00
#
_symmetry.space_group_name_H-M   'P 1'
#
loop_
_entity.id
_entity.type
_entity.pdbx_description
1 polymer ?
#
loop_
_entity_poly.entity_id
_entity_poly.type
_entity_poly.pdbx_seq_one_letter_code
_entity_poly.pdbx_strand_id
1 'polypeptide(L)'
;MKLKASGIGRLENKYRQNLMNMLDDMPPLSVMLTIIQEAMAPWEHGVDYQDVQKLYDAWIEEGNSQLELFQKILIPLMVVSGFLPEKMAASLMEDIENI
;
A
#
# COMPACT_ATOMS: atom_id res chain seq x y z
N MET A 1 -8.27 -7.65 1.66
CA MET A 1 -7.57 -6.83 0.67
C MET A 1 -6.29 -7.56 0.25
N LYS A 2 -6.05 -7.67 -1.05
CA LYS A 2 -4.90 -8.41 -1.57
C LYS A 2 -4.61 -7.96 -3.00
N LEU A 3 -3.34 -7.78 -3.35
CA LEU A 3 -2.94 -7.49 -4.72
C LEU A 3 -2.84 -8.78 -5.53
N LYS A 4 -3.53 -8.81 -6.66
CA LYS A 4 -3.40 -9.89 -7.63
C LYS A 4 -2.40 -9.51 -8.72
N ALA A 5 -1.93 -10.50 -9.47
CA ALA A 5 -0.93 -10.28 -10.53
C ALA A 5 -1.36 -9.18 -11.51
N SER A 6 -2.65 -9.14 -11.88
CA SER A 6 -3.17 -8.11 -12.78
C SER A 6 -3.09 -6.71 -12.16
N GLY A 7 -3.35 -6.59 -10.86
CA GLY A 7 -3.25 -5.32 -10.15
C GLY A 7 -1.81 -4.84 -10.04
N ILE A 8 -0.90 -5.75 -9.70
CA ILE A 8 0.53 -5.45 -9.63
C ILE A 8 1.03 -4.98 -11.01
N GLY A 9 0.64 -5.67 -12.06
CA GLY A 9 1.01 -5.31 -13.43
C GLY A 9 0.51 -3.92 -13.82
N ARG A 10 -0.73 -3.58 -13.45
CA ARG A 10 -1.28 -2.24 -13.73
C ARG A 10 -0.49 -1.15 -12.99
N LEU A 11 -0.14 -1.39 -11.73
CA LEU A 11 0.64 -0.43 -10.93
C LEU A 11 2.02 -0.21 -11.53
N GLU A 12 2.72 -1.28 -11.86
CA GLU A 12 4.06 -1.19 -12.43
C GLU A 12 4.05 -0.50 -13.79
N ASN A 13 3.02 -0.78 -14.60
CA ASN A 13 2.87 -0.14 -15.89
C ASN A 13 2.55 1.36 -15.76
N LYS A 14 1.68 1.71 -14.79
CA LYS A 14 1.30 3.10 -14.55
C LYS A 14 2.49 3.97 -14.13
N TYR A 15 3.33 3.45 -13.23
CA TYR A 15 4.47 4.20 -12.69
C TYR A 15 5.79 3.90 -13.40
N ARG A 16 5.80 2.95 -14.33
CA ARG A 16 6.95 2.54 -15.13
C ARG A 16 8.16 2.13 -14.30
N GLN A 17 7.90 1.45 -13.19
CA GLN A 17 8.93 0.88 -12.34
C GLN A 17 8.36 -0.33 -11.62
N ASN A 18 9.21 -1.22 -11.13
CA ASN A 18 8.72 -2.37 -10.40
C ASN A 18 8.23 -1.95 -9.00
N LEU A 19 7.34 -2.76 -8.44
CA LEU A 19 6.70 -2.43 -7.17
C LEU A 19 7.70 -2.36 -6.02
N MET A 20 8.76 -3.17 -6.04
CA MET A 20 9.81 -3.11 -5.03
C MET A 20 10.50 -1.74 -4.99
N ASN A 21 10.77 -1.17 -6.17
CA ASN A 21 11.36 0.16 -6.23
C ASN A 21 10.44 1.24 -5.68
N MET A 22 9.14 1.09 -5.89
CA MET A 22 8.15 2.03 -5.36
C MET A 22 8.10 2.00 -3.83
N LEU A 23 8.46 0.87 -3.22
CA LEU A 23 8.41 0.66 -1.77
C LEU A 23 9.77 0.79 -1.09
N ASP A 24 10.83 1.07 -1.83
CA ASP A 24 12.18 1.20 -1.31
C ASP A 24 12.27 2.33 -0.27
N ASP A 25 11.65 3.47 -0.59
CA ASP A 25 11.37 4.54 0.36
C ASP A 25 9.86 4.63 0.54
N MET A 26 9.39 5.26 1.61
CA MET A 26 7.96 5.48 1.79
C MET A 26 7.41 6.26 0.58
N PRO A 27 6.50 5.66 -0.20
CA PRO A 27 6.01 6.33 -1.41
C PRO A 27 5.11 7.53 -1.08
N PRO A 28 4.91 8.43 -2.06
CA PRO A 28 3.94 9.52 -1.88
C PRO A 28 2.55 8.98 -1.57
N LEU A 29 1.74 9.80 -0.89
CA LEU A 29 0.38 9.40 -0.50
C LEU A 29 -0.46 8.93 -1.70
N SER A 30 -0.39 9.64 -2.82
CA SER A 30 -1.15 9.27 -4.02
C SER A 30 -0.81 7.87 -4.53
N VAL A 31 0.46 7.47 -4.42
CA VAL A 31 0.89 6.12 -4.79
C VAL A 31 0.33 5.10 -3.82
N MET A 32 0.42 5.37 -2.51
CA MET A 32 -0.11 4.48 -1.49
C MET A 32 -1.61 4.25 -1.65
N LEU A 33 -2.37 5.31 -1.89
CA LEU A 33 -3.83 5.20 -2.07
C LEU A 33 -4.18 4.43 -3.35
N THR A 34 -3.40 4.62 -4.42
CA THR A 34 -3.61 3.87 -5.66
C THR A 34 -3.35 2.37 -5.47
N ILE A 35 -2.33 2.02 -4.68
CA ILE A 35 -2.03 0.63 -4.34
C ILE A 35 -3.20 0.02 -3.56
N ILE A 36 -3.73 0.75 -2.58
CA ILE A 36 -4.88 0.29 -1.79
C ILE A 36 -6.11 0.10 -2.68
N GLN A 37 -6.37 1.03 -3.59
CA GLN A 37 -7.48 0.92 -4.53
C GLN A 37 -7.37 -0.37 -5.36
N GLU A 38 -6.20 -0.66 -5.89
CA GLU A 38 -5.97 -1.88 -6.67
C GLU A 38 -6.16 -3.14 -5.82
N ALA A 39 -5.78 -3.09 -4.56
CA ALA A 39 -5.92 -4.23 -3.65
C ALA A 39 -7.39 -4.49 -3.28
N MET A 40 -8.23 -3.46 -3.27
CA MET A 40 -9.66 -3.57 -2.96
C MET A 40 -10.49 -4.03 -4.15
N ALA A 41 -10.08 -3.69 -5.36
CA ALA A 41 -10.84 -3.91 -6.59
C ALA A 41 -11.35 -5.35 -6.79
N PRO A 42 -10.60 -6.41 -6.48
CA PRO A 42 -11.09 -7.78 -6.65
C PRO A 42 -12.27 -8.16 -5.74
N TRP A 43 -12.46 -7.46 -4.64
CA TRP A 43 -13.48 -7.80 -3.63
C TRP A 43 -14.60 -6.78 -3.53
N GLU A 44 -14.34 -5.52 -3.88
CA GLU A 44 -15.30 -4.44 -3.80
C GLU A 44 -15.42 -3.74 -5.15
N HIS A 45 -16.55 -3.94 -5.82
CA HIS A 45 -16.81 -3.31 -7.10
C HIS A 45 -17.14 -1.83 -6.92
N GLY A 46 -16.66 -1.02 -7.84
CA GLY A 46 -17.00 0.40 -7.87
C GLY A 46 -16.22 1.29 -6.90
N VAL A 47 -15.17 0.77 -6.28
CA VAL A 47 -14.29 1.59 -5.44
C VAL A 47 -13.42 2.45 -6.35
N ASP A 48 -13.58 3.77 -6.27
CA ASP A 48 -12.75 4.70 -7.02
C ASP A 48 -11.71 5.35 -6.11
N TYR A 49 -10.85 6.18 -6.71
CA TYR A 49 -9.79 6.85 -5.97
C TYR A 49 -10.34 7.81 -4.90
N GLN A 50 -11.48 8.45 -5.16
CA GLN A 50 -12.10 9.34 -4.18
C GLN A 50 -12.58 8.58 -2.95
N ASP A 51 -13.08 7.36 -3.12
CA ASP A 51 -13.47 6.51 -1.99
C ASP A 51 -12.29 6.19 -1.10
N VAL A 52 -11.13 5.90 -1.70
CA VAL A 52 -9.91 5.62 -0.94
C VAL A 52 -9.41 6.88 -0.23
N GLN A 53 -9.53 8.04 -0.86
CA GLN A 53 -9.20 9.32 -0.21
C GLN A 53 -10.05 9.56 1.03
N LYS A 54 -11.34 9.24 0.97
CA LYS A 54 -12.25 9.36 2.12
C LYS A 54 -11.85 8.42 3.26
N LEU A 55 -11.44 7.22 2.92
CA LEU A 55 -10.93 6.26 3.91
C LEU A 55 -9.66 6.78 4.57
N TYR A 56 -8.79 7.40 3.82
CA TYR A 56 -7.58 8.01 4.36
C TYR A 56 -7.91 9.16 5.29
N ASP A 57 -8.84 10.03 4.92
CA ASP A 57 -9.24 11.16 5.77
C ASP A 57 -9.80 10.65 7.10
N ALA A 58 -10.60 9.60 7.07
CA ALA A 58 -11.12 8.96 8.29
C ALA A 58 -9.99 8.36 9.13
N TRP A 59 -8.98 7.76 8.50
CA TRP A 59 -7.81 7.21 9.16
C TRP A 59 -7.06 8.28 9.95
N ILE A 60 -6.87 9.45 9.35
CA ILE A 60 -6.22 10.59 9.99
C ILE A 60 -7.08 11.14 11.15
N GLU A 61 -8.39 11.25 10.96
CA GLU A 61 -9.32 11.74 12.00
C GLU A 61 -9.34 10.85 13.23
N GLU A 62 -9.07 9.56 13.06
CA GLU A 62 -8.98 8.60 14.16
C GLU A 62 -7.67 8.73 14.95
N GLY A 63 -6.78 9.64 14.56
CA GLY A 63 -5.51 9.88 15.25
C GLY A 63 -4.34 9.10 14.67
N ASN A 64 -4.52 8.46 13.52
CA ASN A 64 -3.44 7.73 12.85
C ASN A 64 -2.66 8.66 11.93
N SER A 65 -1.53 8.17 11.41
CA SER A 65 -0.66 8.94 10.54
C SER A 65 -0.43 8.27 9.19
N GLN A 66 0.14 9.02 8.25
CA GLN A 66 0.55 8.49 6.96
C GLN A 66 1.63 7.41 7.12
N LEU A 67 2.57 7.61 8.04
CA LEU A 67 3.62 6.62 8.34
C LEU A 67 3.00 5.32 8.83
N GLU A 68 2.01 5.40 9.71
CA GLU A 68 1.30 4.21 10.21
C GLU A 68 0.53 3.51 9.09
N LEU A 69 0.00 4.25 8.12
CA LEU A 69 -0.65 3.66 6.96
C LEU A 69 0.34 2.78 6.20
N PHE A 70 1.54 3.27 5.98
CA PHE A 70 2.60 2.50 5.32
C PHE A 70 2.95 1.24 6.12
N GLN A 71 3.21 1.39 7.42
CA GLN A 71 3.64 0.29 8.29
C GLN A 71 2.56 -0.76 8.53
N LYS A 72 1.33 -0.31 8.80
CA LYS A 72 0.25 -1.21 9.27
C LYS A 72 -0.62 -1.74 8.14
N ILE A 73 -0.66 -1.07 7.00
CA ILE A 73 -1.51 -1.45 5.88
C ILE A 73 -0.69 -1.87 4.66
N LEU A 74 0.21 -1.01 4.18
CA LEU A 74 0.95 -1.28 2.95
C LEU A 74 1.91 -2.47 3.08
N ILE A 75 2.71 -2.49 4.12
CA ILE A 75 3.69 -3.58 4.31
C ILE A 75 2.98 -4.92 4.56
N PRO A 76 2.00 -5.04 5.47
CA PRO A 76 1.24 -6.28 5.60
C PRO A 76 0.51 -6.70 4.32
N LEU A 77 0.03 -5.73 3.54
CA LEU A 77 -0.60 -6.02 2.25
C LEU A 77 0.37 -6.72 1.30
N MET A 78 1.62 -6.27 1.26
CA MET A 78 2.65 -6.90 0.43
C MET A 78 2.94 -8.34 0.86
N VAL A 79 2.95 -8.59 2.18
CA VAL A 79 3.14 -9.95 2.72
C VAL A 79 1.99 -10.86 2.33
N VAL A 80 0.74 -10.43 2.54
CA VAL A 80 -0.46 -11.20 2.21
C VAL A 80 -0.54 -11.48 0.71
N SER A 81 -0.08 -10.55 -0.11
CA SER A 81 -0.07 -10.69 -1.56
C SER A 81 1.08 -11.57 -2.09
N GLY A 82 1.94 -12.06 -1.19
CA GLY A 82 3.07 -12.89 -1.57
C GLY A 82 4.25 -12.13 -2.16
N PHE A 83 4.24 -10.81 -2.04
CA PHE A 83 5.24 -9.94 -2.63
C PHE A 83 6.50 -9.80 -1.76
N LEU A 84 6.31 -9.78 -0.44
CA LEU A 84 7.39 -9.68 0.53
C LEU A 84 7.32 -10.84 1.52
N PRO A 85 8.46 -11.49 1.84
CA PRO A 85 8.51 -12.42 2.97
C PRO A 85 8.30 -11.67 4.29
N GLU A 86 7.75 -12.34 5.30
CA GLU A 86 7.55 -11.75 6.62
C GLU A 86 8.83 -11.18 7.22
N LYS A 87 9.96 -11.84 7.02
CA LYS A 87 11.26 -11.39 7.51
C LYS A 87 11.65 -10.03 6.96
N MET A 88 11.41 -9.81 5.66
CA MET A 88 11.71 -8.53 5.03
C MET A 88 10.77 -7.45 5.52
N ALA A 89 9.50 -7.77 5.72
CA ALA A 89 8.51 -6.83 6.23
C ALA A 89 8.90 -6.36 7.64
N ALA A 90 9.33 -7.27 8.51
CA ALA A 90 9.79 -6.94 9.85
C ALA A 90 11.01 -6.01 9.83
N SER A 91 11.98 -6.28 8.95
CA SER A 91 13.16 -5.43 8.78
C SER A 91 12.79 -4.03 8.29
N LEU A 92 11.88 -3.92 7.33
CA LEU A 92 11.42 -2.63 6.82
C LEU A 92 10.72 -1.81 7.91
N MET A 93 9.89 -2.46 8.71
CA MET A 93 9.22 -1.80 9.84
C MET A 93 10.22 -1.32 10.88
N GLU A 94 11.21 -2.12 11.20
CA GLU A 94 12.25 -1.78 12.16
C GLU A 94 13.07 -0.60 11.69
N ASP A 95 13.48 -0.58 10.41
CA ASP A 95 14.24 0.52 9.83
C ASP A 95 13.47 1.83 9.89
N ILE A 96 12.16 1.79 9.64
CA ILE A 96 11.30 2.97 9.70
C ILE A 96 11.14 3.46 11.14
N GLU A 97 10.98 2.55 12.10
CA GLU A 97 10.82 2.90 13.52
C GLU A 97 12.08 3.54 14.12
N ASN A 98 13.24 3.24 13.54
CA ASN A 98 14.52 3.76 14.02
C ASN A 98 14.91 5.11 13.37
N ILE A 99 14.07 5.66 12.54
CA ILE A 99 14.23 6.99 11.98
C ILE A 99 13.65 8.02 12.96
#